data_69317b34f170c912ee4e546a7bf46d50
#
_entry.id   69317b34f170c912ee4e546a7bf46d50
#
_cell.length_a   1.000
_cell.length_b   1.000
_cell.length_c   1.000
_cell.angle_alpha   90.00
_cell.angle_beta   90.00
_cell.angle_gamma   90.00
#
_symmetry.space_group_name_H-M   'P 1'
#
loop_
_entity.id
_entity.type
_entity.pdbx_description
1 polymer ?
#
loop_
_entity_poly.entity_id
_entity_poly.type
_entity_poly.pdbx_seq_one_letter_code
_entity_poly.pdbx_strand_id
1 'polypeptide(L)'
;RKDWFEDATEMANFKARYGYDLAPPTDWKQLRDIAEFFHRPDEKRYGIAIYTDNSYDGLVMGVENAIFSYGGELGDYATYKVDGIINSDQNVAALEMYKELYGFTPPGWAKAFFVENNQAITENLAAMSMNYFAFFPALVNEASNPNAKGTGFFANPAGPGGDQYAALGGQGISIVSYSRNQEESFKFLEWFIRDDVQKRWAELGGYTCNKAVLESEEFQNATPYNKAFYETMFKVKDFWATPEYAELLIQMNQRIYPYITGGQGTAKEALDALAADWNATFKKYNRH
;
A
#
# COMPACT_ATOMS: atom_id res chain seq x y z
N ARG A 1 -14.26 6.34 4.43
CA ARG A 1 -15.36 7.21 4.82
C ARG A 1 -16.20 6.53 5.89
N LYS A 2 -15.84 6.76 7.15
CA LYS A 2 -16.54 6.21 8.33
C LYS A 2 -18.02 6.59 8.34
N ASP A 3 -18.33 7.83 7.97
CA ASP A 3 -19.69 8.33 7.88
C ASP A 3 -20.57 7.59 6.84
N TRP A 4 -19.97 7.10 5.72
CA TRP A 4 -20.71 6.26 4.76
C TRP A 4 -20.89 4.84 5.28
N PHE A 5 -19.90 4.30 6.01
CA PHE A 5 -19.95 2.96 6.58
C PHE A 5 -20.95 2.86 7.76
N GLU A 6 -21.18 3.96 8.48
CA GLU A 6 -22.05 4.03 9.64
C GLU A 6 -23.48 4.53 9.28
N ASP A 7 -23.74 4.84 8.02
CA ASP A 7 -25.10 5.17 7.57
C ASP A 7 -26.03 3.95 7.66
N ALA A 8 -27.13 4.08 8.41
CA ALA A 8 -28.04 2.97 8.69
C ALA A 8 -28.66 2.36 7.41
N THR A 9 -28.91 3.18 6.38
CA THR A 9 -29.45 2.71 5.10
C THR A 9 -28.42 1.95 4.32
N GLU A 10 -27.17 2.46 4.26
CA GLU A 10 -26.07 1.77 3.57
C GLU A 10 -25.74 0.44 4.26
N MET A 11 -25.71 0.40 5.59
CA MET A 11 -25.51 -0.83 6.37
C MET A 11 -26.58 -1.89 6.06
N ALA A 12 -27.85 -1.49 6.03
CA ALA A 12 -28.95 -2.41 5.73
C ALA A 12 -28.88 -2.92 4.28
N ASN A 13 -28.61 -2.05 3.33
CA ASN A 13 -28.51 -2.39 1.91
C ASN A 13 -27.30 -3.29 1.62
N PHE A 14 -26.15 -3.00 2.23
CA PHE A 14 -24.97 -3.83 2.11
C PHE A 14 -25.20 -5.25 2.65
N LYS A 15 -25.76 -5.34 3.86
CA LYS A 15 -26.10 -6.64 4.47
C LYS A 15 -27.09 -7.45 3.63
N ALA A 16 -28.11 -6.77 3.06
CA ALA A 16 -29.05 -7.42 2.16
C ALA A 16 -28.39 -7.96 0.88
N ARG A 17 -27.38 -7.26 0.36
CA ARG A 17 -26.69 -7.65 -0.89
C ARG A 17 -25.63 -8.72 -0.68
N TYR A 18 -24.81 -8.62 0.38
CA TYR A 18 -23.63 -9.46 0.57
C TYR A 18 -23.76 -10.48 1.71
N GLY A 19 -24.78 -10.37 2.57
CA GLY A 19 -25.09 -11.33 3.63
C GLY A 19 -24.28 -11.16 4.92
N TYR A 20 -23.46 -10.11 5.03
CA TYR A 20 -22.69 -9.76 6.24
C TYR A 20 -22.71 -8.26 6.49
N ASP A 21 -22.28 -7.84 7.68
CA ASP A 21 -22.35 -6.43 8.10
C ASP A 21 -21.29 -5.58 7.39
N LEU A 22 -21.66 -4.33 7.03
CA LEU A 22 -20.74 -3.32 6.53
C LEU A 22 -19.82 -2.85 7.68
N ALA A 23 -18.53 -3.11 7.55
CA ALA A 23 -17.49 -2.74 8.50
C ALA A 23 -16.15 -2.55 7.76
N PRO A 24 -15.11 -1.98 8.40
CA PRO A 24 -13.78 -1.98 7.81
C PRO A 24 -13.37 -3.39 7.36
N PRO A 25 -12.87 -3.57 6.12
CA PRO A 25 -12.62 -4.88 5.56
C PRO A 25 -11.47 -5.60 6.31
N THR A 26 -11.64 -6.87 6.61
CA THR A 26 -10.62 -7.72 7.22
C THR A 26 -9.88 -8.58 6.19
N ASP A 27 -10.45 -8.74 5.01
CA ASP A 27 -9.84 -9.45 3.88
C ASP A 27 -10.08 -8.73 2.55
N TRP A 28 -9.33 -9.11 1.52
CA TRP A 28 -9.39 -8.48 0.19
C TRP A 28 -10.72 -8.72 -0.51
N LYS A 29 -11.42 -9.81 -0.20
CA LYS A 29 -12.77 -10.04 -0.74
C LYS A 29 -13.75 -9.02 -0.19
N GLN A 30 -13.73 -8.78 1.13
CA GLN A 30 -14.56 -7.74 1.74
C GLN A 30 -14.19 -6.34 1.21
N LEU A 31 -12.89 -6.05 1.02
CA LEU A 31 -12.43 -4.80 0.40
C LEU A 31 -13.06 -4.61 -0.99
N ARG A 32 -13.06 -5.66 -1.80
CA ARG A 32 -13.65 -5.67 -3.15
C ARG A 32 -15.17 -5.50 -3.08
N ASP A 33 -15.86 -6.25 -2.23
CA ASP A 33 -17.33 -6.18 -2.11
C ASP A 33 -17.80 -4.79 -1.67
N ILE A 34 -17.06 -4.15 -0.74
CA ILE A 34 -17.34 -2.79 -0.29
C ILE A 34 -17.04 -1.78 -1.41
N ALA A 35 -15.95 -1.96 -2.16
CA ALA A 35 -15.63 -1.10 -3.29
C ALA A 35 -16.74 -1.19 -4.37
N GLU A 36 -17.19 -2.38 -4.70
CA GLU A 36 -18.31 -2.58 -5.64
C GLU A 36 -19.62 -1.95 -5.14
N PHE A 37 -19.91 -2.10 -3.84
CA PHE A 37 -21.13 -1.58 -3.23
C PHE A 37 -21.24 -0.05 -3.32
N PHE A 38 -20.15 0.65 -3.02
CA PHE A 38 -20.13 2.12 -3.08
C PHE A 38 -19.81 2.68 -4.47
N HIS A 39 -19.56 1.84 -5.46
CA HIS A 39 -19.32 2.29 -6.83
C HIS A 39 -20.63 2.67 -7.52
N ARG A 40 -20.96 3.95 -7.52
CA ARG A 40 -22.17 4.56 -8.07
C ARG A 40 -21.79 5.76 -8.94
N PRO A 41 -21.28 5.55 -10.16
CA PRO A 41 -20.77 6.63 -11.03
C PRO A 41 -21.81 7.72 -11.33
N ASP A 42 -23.09 7.34 -11.44
CA ASP A 42 -24.19 8.29 -11.68
C ASP A 42 -24.38 9.28 -10.52
N GLU A 43 -23.99 8.89 -9.30
CA GLU A 43 -23.96 9.73 -8.10
C GLU A 43 -22.61 10.41 -7.89
N LYS A 44 -21.62 10.22 -8.80
CA LYS A 44 -20.22 10.61 -8.65
C LYS A 44 -19.58 10.05 -7.38
N ARG A 45 -19.95 8.85 -7.00
CA ARG A 45 -19.40 8.08 -5.89
C ARG A 45 -18.67 6.86 -6.43
N TYR A 46 -17.50 6.60 -5.89
CA TYR A 46 -16.62 5.51 -6.31
C TYR A 46 -16.24 4.65 -5.12
N GLY A 47 -15.93 3.39 -5.38
CA GLY A 47 -15.68 2.42 -4.32
C GLY A 47 -14.36 2.65 -3.60
N ILE A 48 -13.30 2.87 -4.37
CA ILE A 48 -11.94 2.92 -3.82
C ILE A 48 -11.02 3.78 -4.69
N ALA A 49 -10.04 4.41 -4.05
CA ALA A 49 -8.89 5.02 -4.70
C ALA A 49 -7.65 4.15 -4.41
N ILE A 50 -6.93 3.76 -5.45
CA ILE A 50 -5.71 2.95 -5.37
C ILE A 50 -4.58 3.57 -6.19
N TYR A 51 -3.36 3.15 -5.94
CA TYR A 51 -2.18 3.59 -6.69
C TYR A 51 -2.17 3.02 -8.11
N THR A 52 -1.96 3.89 -9.09
CA THR A 52 -1.90 3.53 -10.51
C THR A 52 -0.82 4.28 -11.29
N ASP A 53 -0.13 5.24 -10.65
CA ASP A 53 0.95 5.96 -11.29
C ASP A 53 2.13 5.05 -11.59
N ASN A 54 2.54 5.00 -12.87
CA ASN A 54 3.62 4.17 -13.37
C ASN A 54 4.90 4.96 -13.72
N SER A 55 4.97 6.21 -13.28
CA SER A 55 6.16 7.04 -13.53
C SER A 55 7.33 6.68 -12.62
N TYR A 56 7.02 6.12 -11.43
CA TYR A 56 7.98 5.61 -10.46
C TYR A 56 7.42 4.37 -9.74
N ASP A 57 7.34 4.36 -8.43
CA ASP A 57 6.99 3.20 -7.62
C ASP A 57 5.50 3.08 -7.25
N GLY A 58 4.67 4.08 -7.54
CA GLY A 58 3.29 4.14 -7.07
C GLY A 58 2.48 2.89 -7.38
N LEU A 59 2.33 2.52 -8.66
CA LEU A 59 1.58 1.33 -9.06
C LEU A 59 2.19 0.06 -8.47
N VAL A 60 3.51 -0.07 -8.49
CA VAL A 60 4.22 -1.27 -8.00
C VAL A 60 3.97 -1.46 -6.51
N MET A 61 4.15 -0.42 -5.71
CA MET A 61 3.88 -0.47 -4.26
C MET A 61 2.41 -0.81 -3.94
N GLY A 62 1.48 -0.33 -4.76
CA GLY A 62 0.07 -0.71 -4.63
C GLY A 62 -0.15 -2.20 -4.89
N VAL A 63 0.41 -2.72 -5.98
CA VAL A 63 0.30 -4.13 -6.39
C VAL A 63 1.02 -5.06 -5.42
N GLU A 64 2.17 -4.67 -4.86
CA GLU A 64 2.91 -5.45 -3.86
C GLU A 64 2.08 -5.72 -2.60
N ASN A 65 1.22 -4.78 -2.18
CA ASN A 65 0.29 -5.03 -1.08
C ASN A 65 -0.65 -6.22 -1.37
N ALA A 66 -1.12 -6.34 -2.62
CA ALA A 66 -1.93 -7.47 -3.05
C ALA A 66 -1.09 -8.76 -3.13
N ILE A 67 0.05 -8.72 -3.82
CA ILE A 67 0.96 -9.87 -3.98
C ILE A 67 1.29 -10.48 -2.61
N PHE A 68 1.80 -9.67 -1.68
CA PHE A 68 2.22 -10.17 -0.39
C PHE A 68 1.06 -10.69 0.46
N SER A 69 -0.11 -10.03 0.41
CA SER A 69 -1.31 -10.51 1.11
C SER A 69 -1.87 -11.82 0.53
N TYR A 70 -1.66 -12.07 -0.75
CA TYR A 70 -2.05 -13.33 -1.40
C TYR A 70 -1.06 -14.47 -1.17
N GLY A 71 -0.03 -14.25 -0.33
CA GLY A 71 1.03 -15.21 -0.06
C GLY A 71 2.05 -15.32 -1.19
N GLY A 72 2.06 -14.35 -2.08
CA GLY A 72 3.00 -14.27 -3.20
C GLY A 72 4.34 -13.65 -2.81
N GLU A 73 5.31 -13.77 -3.71
CA GLU A 73 6.66 -13.25 -3.57
C GLU A 73 7.13 -12.64 -4.91
N LEU A 74 8.12 -11.76 -4.84
CA LEU A 74 8.74 -11.19 -6.03
C LEU A 74 9.76 -12.15 -6.67
N GLY A 75 10.42 -12.96 -5.86
CA GLY A 75 11.43 -13.93 -6.27
C GLY A 75 12.12 -14.55 -5.06
N ASP A 76 13.09 -15.40 -5.30
CA ASP A 76 14.01 -15.90 -4.28
C ASP A 76 15.20 -14.93 -4.16
N TYR A 77 15.25 -14.19 -3.06
CA TYR A 77 16.24 -13.14 -2.83
C TYR A 77 17.68 -13.66 -2.64
N ALA A 78 17.85 -14.95 -2.34
CA ALA A 78 19.15 -15.57 -2.18
C ALA A 78 19.71 -16.09 -3.50
N THR A 79 18.84 -16.65 -4.35
CA THR A 79 19.24 -17.28 -5.62
C THR A 79 18.93 -16.44 -6.84
N TYR A 80 18.21 -15.32 -6.68
CA TYR A 80 17.72 -14.45 -7.77
C TYR A 80 16.76 -15.17 -8.74
N LYS A 81 16.24 -16.32 -8.37
CA LYS A 81 15.21 -17.02 -9.15
C LYS A 81 13.91 -16.24 -9.11
N VAL A 82 13.32 -15.97 -10.26
CA VAL A 82 12.04 -15.27 -10.40
C VAL A 82 10.98 -16.11 -11.10
N ASP A 83 11.36 -16.91 -12.09
CA ASP A 83 10.43 -17.76 -12.84
C ASP A 83 9.78 -18.81 -11.94
N GLY A 84 8.46 -18.94 -12.05
CA GLY A 84 7.64 -19.76 -11.16
C GLY A 84 7.33 -19.11 -9.79
N ILE A 85 7.88 -17.91 -9.50
CA ILE A 85 7.64 -17.16 -8.26
C ILE A 85 6.86 -15.89 -8.57
N ILE A 86 7.45 -14.94 -9.32
CA ILE A 86 6.74 -13.70 -9.66
C ILE A 86 5.50 -13.96 -10.53
N ASN A 87 5.50 -15.01 -11.33
CA ASN A 87 4.41 -15.43 -12.19
C ASN A 87 3.61 -16.63 -11.63
N SER A 88 3.65 -16.83 -10.31
CA SER A 88 2.87 -17.84 -9.61
C SER A 88 1.36 -17.57 -9.67
N ASP A 89 0.54 -18.60 -9.41
CA ASP A 89 -0.92 -18.47 -9.39
C ASP A 89 -1.39 -17.48 -8.32
N GLN A 90 -0.70 -17.38 -7.18
CA GLN A 90 -0.98 -16.40 -6.12
C GLN A 90 -0.81 -14.97 -6.64
N ASN A 91 0.29 -14.70 -7.35
CA ASN A 91 0.56 -13.38 -7.91
C ASN A 91 -0.39 -13.04 -9.05
N VAL A 92 -0.79 -14.03 -9.85
CA VAL A 92 -1.82 -13.86 -10.89
C VAL A 92 -3.14 -13.43 -10.24
N ALA A 93 -3.61 -14.16 -9.22
CA ALA A 93 -4.84 -13.83 -8.51
C ALA A 93 -4.77 -12.45 -7.81
N ALA A 94 -3.62 -12.10 -7.25
CA ALA A 94 -3.40 -10.77 -6.65
C ALA A 94 -3.51 -9.64 -7.69
N LEU A 95 -2.90 -9.84 -8.86
CA LEU A 95 -2.93 -8.84 -9.93
C LEU A 95 -4.34 -8.72 -10.56
N GLU A 96 -5.08 -9.82 -10.68
CA GLU A 96 -6.48 -9.82 -11.10
C GLU A 96 -7.36 -9.03 -10.12
N MET A 97 -7.22 -9.28 -8.81
CA MET A 97 -7.91 -8.51 -7.77
C MET A 97 -7.57 -7.02 -7.83
N TYR A 98 -6.32 -6.67 -8.02
CA TYR A 98 -5.92 -5.27 -8.11
C TYR A 98 -6.55 -4.57 -9.34
N LYS A 99 -6.60 -5.26 -10.47
CA LYS A 99 -7.31 -4.78 -11.66
C LYS A 99 -8.82 -4.65 -11.44
N GLU A 100 -9.42 -5.59 -10.71
CA GLU A 100 -10.85 -5.50 -10.36
C GLU A 100 -11.12 -4.24 -9.51
N LEU A 101 -10.29 -3.96 -8.51
CA LEU A 101 -10.37 -2.75 -7.71
C LEU A 101 -10.19 -1.47 -8.55
N TYR A 102 -9.34 -1.49 -9.57
CA TYR A 102 -9.21 -0.38 -10.51
C TYR A 102 -10.54 -0.06 -11.21
N GLY A 103 -11.37 -1.05 -11.50
CA GLY A 103 -12.71 -0.86 -12.06
C GLY A 103 -13.66 -0.04 -11.18
N PHE A 104 -13.37 0.10 -9.88
CA PHE A 104 -14.18 0.85 -8.91
C PHE A 104 -13.58 2.21 -8.54
N THR A 105 -12.52 2.65 -9.25
CA THR A 105 -11.87 3.96 -9.03
C THR A 105 -12.61 5.10 -9.73
N PRO A 106 -12.36 6.36 -9.34
CA PRO A 106 -12.85 7.52 -10.07
C PRO A 106 -12.37 7.55 -11.54
N PRO A 107 -13.10 8.20 -12.45
CA PRO A 107 -12.65 8.38 -13.84
C PRO A 107 -11.31 9.11 -13.91
N GLY A 108 -10.46 8.70 -14.85
CA GLY A 108 -9.14 9.31 -15.03
C GLY A 108 -8.08 8.84 -14.04
N TRP A 109 -8.35 7.78 -13.25
CA TRP A 109 -7.48 7.28 -12.18
C TRP A 109 -6.23 6.51 -12.66
N ALA A 110 -5.92 6.55 -13.94
CA ALA A 110 -4.79 5.80 -14.53
C ALA A 110 -3.38 6.30 -14.14
N LYS A 111 -3.29 7.44 -13.44
CA LYS A 111 -2.02 8.03 -12.98
C LYS A 111 -2.15 8.60 -11.56
N ALA A 112 -2.87 7.91 -10.71
CA ALA A 112 -3.08 8.33 -9.33
C ALA A 112 -1.95 7.84 -8.43
N PHE A 113 -1.49 8.73 -7.54
CA PHE A 113 -0.52 8.45 -6.51
C PHE A 113 -1.05 8.94 -5.15
N PHE A 114 -0.18 9.26 -4.21
CA PHE A 114 -0.58 9.60 -2.84
C PHE A 114 -1.46 10.86 -2.74
N VAL A 115 -1.27 11.84 -3.61
CA VAL A 115 -2.05 13.09 -3.61
C VAL A 115 -3.48 12.81 -4.03
N GLU A 116 -3.67 12.17 -5.19
CA GLU A 116 -4.99 11.84 -5.72
C GLU A 116 -5.76 10.92 -4.77
N ASN A 117 -5.07 9.96 -4.16
CA ASN A 117 -5.68 9.03 -3.20
C ASN A 117 -6.18 9.77 -1.94
N ASN A 118 -5.47 10.78 -1.45
CA ASN A 118 -5.99 11.65 -0.39
C ASN A 118 -7.15 12.52 -0.89
N GLN A 119 -7.04 13.11 -2.09
CA GLN A 119 -8.11 13.92 -2.68
C GLN A 119 -9.41 13.14 -2.82
N ALA A 120 -9.35 11.85 -3.17
CA ALA A 120 -10.54 11.01 -3.28
C ALA A 120 -11.36 10.98 -1.98
N ILE A 121 -10.73 11.08 -0.81
CA ILE A 121 -11.39 11.15 0.50
C ILE A 121 -11.82 12.58 0.80
N THR A 122 -10.96 13.57 0.60
CA THR A 122 -11.24 14.97 0.96
C THR A 122 -12.33 15.60 0.09
N GLU A 123 -12.45 15.16 -1.17
CA GLU A 123 -13.44 15.63 -2.14
C GLU A 123 -14.71 14.76 -2.22
N ASN A 124 -14.90 13.82 -1.30
CA ASN A 124 -16.05 12.90 -1.28
C ASN A 124 -16.19 12.00 -2.53
N LEU A 125 -15.11 11.67 -3.19
CA LEU A 125 -15.16 10.87 -4.42
C LEU A 125 -15.22 9.36 -4.12
N ALA A 126 -14.48 8.87 -3.13
CA ALA A 126 -14.38 7.44 -2.87
C ALA A 126 -14.72 7.06 -1.41
N ALA A 127 -15.31 5.88 -1.24
CA ALA A 127 -15.60 5.30 0.07
C ALA A 127 -14.34 4.88 0.82
N MET A 128 -13.34 4.39 0.11
CA MET A 128 -12.07 3.93 0.63
C MET A 128 -10.90 4.48 -0.18
N SER A 129 -9.73 4.50 0.44
CA SER A 129 -8.49 4.87 -0.23
C SER A 129 -7.33 4.05 0.33
N MET A 130 -6.50 3.52 -0.56
CA MET A 130 -5.24 2.87 -0.18
C MET A 130 -4.12 3.91 -0.22
N ASN A 131 -3.47 4.15 0.92
CA ASN A 131 -2.37 5.10 0.99
C ASN A 131 -1.37 4.71 2.08
N TYR A 132 -0.16 5.23 2.01
CA TYR A 132 0.83 5.08 3.07
C TYR A 132 0.50 5.96 4.27
N PHE A 133 0.80 5.48 5.46
CA PHE A 133 0.56 6.19 6.72
C PHE A 133 1.23 7.58 6.76
N ALA A 134 2.34 7.77 6.06
CA ALA A 134 3.01 9.06 5.93
C ALA A 134 2.10 10.19 5.39
N PHE A 135 1.06 9.85 4.64
CA PHE A 135 0.12 10.83 4.05
C PHE A 135 -1.17 11.01 4.85
N PHE A 136 -1.39 10.26 5.92
CA PHE A 136 -2.59 10.33 6.76
C PHE A 136 -2.71 11.58 7.63
N PRO A 137 -1.62 12.28 8.05
CA PRO A 137 -1.77 13.54 8.78
C PRO A 137 -2.65 14.57 8.08
N ALA A 138 -2.61 14.62 6.74
CA ALA A 138 -3.48 15.50 5.96
C ALA A 138 -4.97 15.12 6.06
N LEU A 139 -5.30 13.86 6.29
CA LEU A 139 -6.67 13.36 6.36
C LEU A 139 -7.35 13.60 7.72
N VAL A 140 -6.58 13.81 8.78
CA VAL A 140 -7.12 14.12 10.13
C VAL A 140 -7.15 15.62 10.41
N ASN A 141 -6.57 16.44 9.57
CA ASN A 141 -6.55 17.89 9.70
C ASN A 141 -7.80 18.51 9.05
N GLU A 142 -8.69 19.09 9.84
CA GLU A 142 -9.94 19.70 9.37
C GLU A 142 -9.70 20.88 8.37
N ALA A 143 -8.53 21.50 8.38
CA ALA A 143 -8.20 22.56 7.42
C ALA A 143 -7.91 22.01 6.01
N SER A 144 -7.38 20.78 5.91
CA SER A 144 -7.09 20.12 4.63
C SER A 144 -8.13 19.08 4.23
N ASN A 145 -8.89 18.55 5.19
CA ASN A 145 -9.94 17.56 4.96
C ASN A 145 -11.25 17.97 5.65
N PRO A 146 -12.22 18.52 4.91
CA PRO A 146 -13.53 18.82 5.47
C PRO A 146 -14.26 17.60 6.08
N ASN A 147 -13.85 16.39 5.68
CA ASN A 147 -14.39 15.11 6.14
C ASN A 147 -13.55 14.44 7.25
N ALA A 148 -12.61 15.16 7.87
CA ALA A 148 -11.68 14.59 8.84
C ALA A 148 -12.37 13.80 9.95
N LYS A 149 -13.48 14.30 10.51
CA LYS A 149 -14.26 13.61 11.57
C LYS A 149 -14.93 12.32 11.07
N GLY A 150 -15.26 12.26 9.79
CA GLY A 150 -15.85 11.09 9.12
C GLY A 150 -14.83 10.17 8.46
N THR A 151 -13.53 10.41 8.64
CA THR A 151 -12.46 9.56 8.10
C THR A 151 -12.02 8.55 9.15
N GLY A 152 -12.07 7.27 8.78
CA GLY A 152 -11.55 6.14 9.58
C GLY A 152 -10.34 5.51 8.93
N PHE A 153 -9.61 4.68 9.68
CA PHE A 153 -8.37 4.05 9.23
C PHE A 153 -8.36 2.58 9.62
N PHE A 154 -7.81 1.74 8.78
CA PHE A 154 -7.65 0.31 9.03
C PHE A 154 -6.35 -0.20 8.38
N ALA A 155 -5.81 -1.29 8.93
CA ALA A 155 -4.64 -1.96 8.37
C ALA A 155 -4.97 -2.64 7.03
N ASN A 156 -3.95 -2.91 6.21
CA ASN A 156 -4.15 -3.63 4.95
C ASN A 156 -4.85 -4.98 5.22
N PRO A 157 -5.91 -5.35 4.46
CA PRO A 157 -6.66 -6.59 4.72
C PRO A 157 -5.86 -7.86 4.42
N ALA A 158 -6.29 -8.99 4.99
CA ALA A 158 -5.70 -10.29 4.71
C ALA A 158 -6.09 -10.82 3.33
N GLY A 159 -5.19 -11.54 2.68
CA GLY A 159 -5.47 -12.29 1.46
C GLY A 159 -6.24 -13.60 1.72
N PRO A 160 -6.53 -14.38 0.66
CA PRO A 160 -7.33 -15.60 0.76
C PRO A 160 -6.74 -16.68 1.67
N GLY A 161 -5.41 -16.71 1.83
CA GLY A 161 -4.70 -17.64 2.74
C GLY A 161 -4.68 -17.19 4.20
N GLY A 162 -5.21 -16.01 4.52
CA GLY A 162 -5.14 -15.42 5.85
C GLY A 162 -3.88 -14.59 6.10
N ASP A 163 -2.95 -14.56 5.14
CA ASP A 163 -1.77 -13.70 5.21
C ASP A 163 -2.17 -12.23 5.10
N GLN A 164 -1.61 -11.42 5.99
CA GLN A 164 -1.88 -9.99 6.02
C GLN A 164 -0.55 -9.25 5.96
N TYR A 165 -0.22 -8.74 4.79
CA TYR A 165 1.02 -7.99 4.58
C TYR A 165 0.75 -6.64 3.92
N ALA A 166 1.69 -5.71 4.14
CA ALA A 166 1.74 -4.43 3.44
C ALA A 166 3.16 -4.22 2.90
N ALA A 167 3.26 -3.51 1.79
CA ALA A 167 4.55 -3.07 1.26
C ALA A 167 5.17 -2.05 2.21
N LEU A 168 6.44 -2.21 2.54
CA LEU A 168 7.19 -1.29 3.38
C LEU A 168 7.47 0.00 2.60
N GLY A 169 7.02 1.12 3.11
CA GLY A 169 7.38 2.45 2.63
C GLY A 169 8.11 3.21 3.73
N GLY A 170 9.34 2.83 4.01
CA GLY A 170 10.17 3.48 5.01
C GLY A 170 11.24 4.38 4.40
N GLN A 171 11.91 5.15 5.26
CA GLN A 171 13.07 5.93 4.87
C GLN A 171 14.25 5.59 5.76
N GLY A 172 15.32 5.11 5.16
CA GLY A 172 16.57 4.84 5.84
C GLY A 172 17.43 6.09 5.94
N ILE A 173 18.14 6.23 7.06
CA ILE A 173 19.20 7.22 7.22
C ILE A 173 20.54 6.50 7.07
N SER A 174 21.43 7.03 6.23
CA SER A 174 22.76 6.49 6.03
C SER A 174 23.84 7.59 6.06
N ILE A 175 25.06 7.20 6.42
CA ILE A 175 26.22 8.09 6.36
C ILE A 175 26.90 7.91 5.01
N VAL A 176 27.07 9.00 4.28
CA VAL A 176 27.76 8.99 2.99
C VAL A 176 29.24 8.62 3.20
N SER A 177 29.73 7.57 2.53
CA SER A 177 31.09 7.01 2.74
C SER A 177 32.23 7.99 2.47
N TYR A 178 32.02 8.99 1.62
CA TYR A 178 32.99 10.05 1.31
C TYR A 178 32.73 11.35 2.08
N SER A 179 31.85 11.35 3.08
CA SER A 179 31.68 12.50 3.97
C SER A 179 32.94 12.77 4.76
N ARG A 180 33.28 14.05 4.94
CA ARG A 180 34.36 14.47 5.81
C ARG A 180 33.95 14.57 7.29
N ASN A 181 32.66 14.42 7.59
CA ASN A 181 32.07 14.58 8.92
C ASN A 181 31.40 13.26 9.36
N GLN A 182 32.02 12.11 9.09
CA GLN A 182 31.42 10.80 9.38
C GLN A 182 31.21 10.58 10.88
N GLU A 183 32.17 11.01 11.72
CA GLU A 183 32.10 10.87 13.16
C GLU A 183 30.94 11.66 13.77
N GLU A 184 30.75 12.91 13.34
CA GLU A 184 29.63 13.74 13.79
C GLU A 184 28.29 13.21 13.27
N SER A 185 28.27 12.71 12.04
CA SER A 185 27.08 12.05 11.49
C SER A 185 26.71 10.80 12.29
N PHE A 186 27.70 10.02 12.72
CA PHE A 186 27.46 8.85 13.55
C PHE A 186 26.91 9.23 14.92
N LYS A 187 27.44 10.26 15.57
CA LYS A 187 26.92 10.80 16.85
C LYS A 187 25.46 11.27 16.71
N PHE A 188 25.10 11.86 15.55
CA PHE A 188 23.71 12.23 15.28
C PHE A 188 22.81 11.00 15.19
N LEU A 189 23.24 9.93 14.50
CA LEU A 189 22.46 8.69 14.41
C LEU A 189 22.30 8.04 15.79
N GLU A 190 23.38 7.95 16.59
CA GLU A 190 23.33 7.43 17.96
C GLU A 190 22.35 8.22 18.83
N TRP A 191 22.36 9.56 18.70
CA TRP A 191 21.39 10.40 19.40
C TRP A 191 19.96 10.15 18.91
N PHE A 192 19.74 10.07 17.58
CA PHE A 192 18.41 9.95 17.01
C PHE A 192 17.72 8.63 17.36
N ILE A 193 18.47 7.51 17.49
CA ILE A 193 17.90 6.20 17.84
C ILE A 193 17.60 6.02 19.33
N ARG A 194 17.94 6.98 20.19
CA ARG A 194 17.67 6.90 21.64
C ARG A 194 16.17 6.85 21.88
N ASP A 195 15.74 6.07 22.88
CA ASP A 195 14.32 5.90 23.23
C ASP A 195 13.62 7.23 23.55
N ASP A 196 14.27 8.11 24.31
CA ASP A 196 13.72 9.43 24.65
C ASP A 196 13.53 10.33 23.43
N VAL A 197 14.44 10.26 22.47
CA VAL A 197 14.38 11.01 21.21
C VAL A 197 13.30 10.42 20.28
N GLN A 198 13.24 9.10 20.17
CA GLN A 198 12.21 8.42 19.36
C GLN A 198 10.80 8.63 19.93
N LYS A 199 10.64 8.65 21.26
CA LYS A 199 9.38 9.03 21.91
C LYS A 199 9.00 10.47 21.53
N ARG A 200 9.93 11.40 21.65
CA ARG A 200 9.69 12.80 21.29
C ARG A 200 9.39 12.99 19.82
N TRP A 201 10.08 12.24 18.94
CA TRP A 201 9.83 12.21 17.52
C TRP A 201 8.37 11.76 17.21
N ALA A 202 7.92 10.68 17.86
CA ALA A 202 6.55 10.17 17.72
C ALA A 202 5.49 11.16 18.24
N GLU A 203 5.72 11.82 19.38
CA GLU A 203 4.84 12.87 19.90
C GLU A 203 4.66 14.05 18.94
N LEU A 204 5.66 14.34 18.13
CA LEU A 204 5.64 15.39 17.12
C LEU A 204 5.06 14.92 15.77
N GLY A 205 4.52 13.71 15.71
CA GLY A 205 3.90 13.12 14.51
C GLY A 205 4.87 12.37 13.60
N GLY A 206 6.10 12.11 14.05
CA GLY A 206 7.06 11.27 13.33
C GLY A 206 6.71 9.79 13.47
N TYR A 207 6.99 9.02 12.42
CA TYR A 207 6.88 7.58 12.46
C TYR A 207 8.17 6.97 12.99
N THR A 208 8.04 6.12 14.00
CA THR A 208 9.18 5.46 14.63
C THR A 208 9.18 3.97 14.31
N CYS A 209 10.36 3.37 14.21
CA CYS A 209 10.57 1.92 14.22
C CYS A 209 10.96 1.38 15.60
N ASN A 210 11.02 2.23 16.64
CA ASN A 210 11.30 1.82 18.00
C ASN A 210 10.13 1.04 18.58
N LYS A 211 10.33 -0.26 18.84
CA LYS A 211 9.29 -1.17 19.28
C LYS A 211 8.63 -0.72 20.59
N ALA A 212 9.40 -0.27 21.57
CA ALA A 212 8.87 0.16 22.86
C ALA A 212 7.95 1.39 22.72
N VAL A 213 8.28 2.31 21.81
CA VAL A 213 7.42 3.46 21.48
C VAL A 213 6.16 3.01 20.77
N LEU A 214 6.26 2.13 19.77
CA LEU A 214 5.11 1.61 19.01
C LEU A 214 4.11 0.86 19.91
N GLU A 215 4.61 0.11 20.91
CA GLU A 215 3.80 -0.68 21.83
C GLU A 215 3.14 0.19 22.92
N SER A 216 3.54 1.46 23.09
CA SER A 216 2.98 2.32 24.12
C SER A 216 1.54 2.73 23.80
N GLU A 217 0.70 2.82 24.85
CA GLU A 217 -0.68 3.30 24.71
C GLU A 217 -0.71 4.76 24.25
N GLU A 218 0.25 5.57 24.68
CA GLU A 218 0.38 6.97 24.26
C GLU A 218 0.54 7.08 22.75
N PHE A 219 1.41 6.24 22.13
CA PHE A 219 1.57 6.26 20.69
C PHE A 219 0.31 5.77 19.96
N GLN A 220 -0.25 4.65 20.37
CA GLN A 220 -1.40 4.05 19.69
C GLN A 220 -2.64 4.94 19.72
N ASN A 221 -2.81 5.75 20.77
CA ASN A 221 -3.95 6.65 20.95
C ASN A 221 -3.67 8.10 20.50
N ALA A 222 -2.44 8.43 20.07
CA ALA A 222 -2.08 9.80 19.72
C ALA A 222 -2.80 10.32 18.47
N THR A 223 -3.11 9.44 17.52
CA THR A 223 -3.88 9.77 16.30
C THR A 223 -4.86 8.65 15.95
N PRO A 224 -5.91 8.92 15.15
CA PRO A 224 -6.88 7.89 14.76
C PRO A 224 -6.29 6.74 13.93
N TYR A 225 -5.10 6.92 13.34
CA TYR A 225 -4.43 5.94 12.47
C TYR A 225 -3.27 5.19 13.14
N ASN A 226 -2.78 5.63 14.30
CA ASN A 226 -1.59 5.03 14.91
C ASN A 226 -1.80 3.57 15.32
N LYS A 227 -3.01 3.19 15.70
CA LYS A 227 -3.32 1.79 16.00
C LYS A 227 -3.20 0.91 14.76
N ALA A 228 -3.77 1.33 13.64
CA ALA A 228 -3.65 0.63 12.37
C ALA A 228 -2.19 0.58 11.87
N PHE A 229 -1.42 1.64 12.09
CA PHE A 229 0.02 1.67 11.82
C PHE A 229 0.75 0.62 12.66
N TYR A 230 0.53 0.59 13.97
CA TYR A 230 1.12 -0.40 14.86
C TYR A 230 0.82 -1.84 14.40
N GLU A 231 -0.44 -2.14 14.12
CA GLU A 231 -0.87 -3.47 13.64
C GLU A 231 -0.19 -3.87 12.33
N THR A 232 0.05 -2.90 11.45
CA THR A 232 0.69 -3.12 10.14
C THR A 232 2.20 -3.32 10.25
N MET A 233 2.90 -2.63 11.16
CA MET A 233 4.36 -2.65 11.24
C MET A 233 4.99 -4.03 11.48
N PHE A 234 4.25 -4.98 12.03
CA PHE A 234 4.70 -6.36 12.21
C PHE A 234 4.41 -7.26 10.99
N LYS A 235 3.80 -6.71 9.95
CA LYS A 235 3.30 -7.41 8.77
C LYS A 235 3.71 -6.69 7.48
N VAL A 236 4.92 -6.15 7.47
CA VAL A 236 5.46 -5.48 6.28
C VAL A 236 6.45 -6.39 5.55
N LYS A 237 6.43 -6.33 4.25
CA LYS A 237 7.46 -6.88 3.36
C LYS A 237 8.05 -5.75 2.53
N ASP A 238 9.36 -5.81 2.32
CA ASP A 238 10.07 -4.83 1.53
C ASP A 238 10.13 -5.26 0.06
N PHE A 239 10.33 -4.29 -0.82
CA PHE A 239 10.70 -4.54 -2.20
C PHE A 239 12.08 -5.24 -2.26
N TRP A 240 12.43 -5.75 -3.43
CA TRP A 240 13.70 -6.45 -3.60
C TRP A 240 14.90 -5.48 -3.49
N ALA A 241 15.55 -5.45 -2.33
CA ALA A 241 16.73 -4.62 -2.06
C ALA A 241 17.96 -5.15 -2.80
N THR A 242 18.02 -4.91 -4.11
CA THR A 242 19.12 -5.26 -5.00
C THR A 242 19.61 -4.03 -5.76
N PRO A 243 20.90 -3.94 -6.16
CA PRO A 243 21.38 -2.83 -6.98
C PRO A 243 20.61 -2.62 -8.30
N GLU A 244 20.02 -3.67 -8.83
CA GLU A 244 19.23 -3.66 -10.06
C GLU A 244 17.79 -3.17 -9.88
N TYR A 245 17.33 -2.87 -8.66
CA TYR A 245 15.94 -2.57 -8.34
C TYR A 245 15.31 -1.52 -9.26
N ALA A 246 16.02 -0.46 -9.59
CA ALA A 246 15.49 0.57 -10.48
C ALA A 246 15.12 0.03 -11.87
N GLU A 247 15.89 -0.92 -12.41
CA GLU A 247 15.59 -1.59 -13.68
C GLU A 247 14.39 -2.54 -13.51
N LEU A 248 14.35 -3.31 -12.41
CA LEU A 248 13.23 -4.21 -12.10
C LEU A 248 11.91 -3.44 -11.96
N LEU A 249 11.93 -2.30 -11.28
CA LEU A 249 10.78 -1.41 -11.08
C LEU A 249 10.21 -0.90 -12.41
N ILE A 250 11.09 -0.42 -13.30
CA ILE A 250 10.69 0.06 -14.63
C ILE A 250 10.03 -1.08 -15.42
N GLN A 251 10.63 -2.26 -15.42
CA GLN A 251 10.11 -3.43 -16.14
C GLN A 251 8.77 -3.88 -15.57
N MET A 252 8.60 -3.88 -14.23
CA MET A 252 7.33 -4.21 -13.60
C MET A 252 6.24 -3.23 -14.04
N ASN A 253 6.49 -1.93 -13.97
CA ASN A 253 5.54 -0.92 -14.45
C ASN A 253 5.17 -1.14 -15.94
N GLN A 254 6.15 -1.42 -16.79
CA GLN A 254 5.90 -1.64 -18.22
C GLN A 254 5.01 -2.86 -18.52
N ARG A 255 5.08 -3.91 -17.69
CA ARG A 255 4.31 -5.13 -17.87
C ARG A 255 2.94 -5.10 -17.22
N ILE A 256 2.83 -4.58 -16.00
CA ILE A 256 1.55 -4.63 -15.25
C ILE A 256 0.62 -3.44 -15.56
N TYR A 257 1.15 -2.24 -15.84
CA TYR A 257 0.33 -1.06 -16.09
C TYR A 257 -0.64 -1.22 -17.27
N PRO A 258 -0.22 -1.71 -18.47
CA PRO A 258 -1.14 -1.89 -19.59
C PRO A 258 -2.25 -2.91 -19.29
N TYR A 259 -1.96 -3.91 -18.46
CA TYR A 259 -2.94 -4.89 -18.03
C TYR A 259 -3.98 -4.27 -17.07
N ILE A 260 -3.54 -3.53 -16.06
CA ILE A 260 -4.43 -2.96 -15.03
C ILE A 260 -5.27 -1.84 -15.61
N THR A 261 -4.65 -0.85 -16.27
CA THR A 261 -5.33 0.39 -16.69
C THR A 261 -5.85 0.33 -18.12
N GLY A 262 -5.23 -0.45 -18.98
CA GLY A 262 -5.56 -0.55 -20.40
C GLY A 262 -6.31 -1.83 -20.78
N GLY A 263 -6.48 -2.78 -19.87
CA GLY A 263 -7.16 -4.05 -20.13
C GLY A 263 -6.46 -4.96 -21.15
N GLN A 264 -5.15 -4.79 -21.34
CA GLN A 264 -4.38 -5.53 -22.34
C GLN A 264 -3.93 -6.88 -21.78
N GLY A 265 -4.20 -7.96 -22.49
CA GLY A 265 -3.76 -9.31 -22.15
C GLY A 265 -4.37 -9.86 -20.86
N THR A 266 -3.68 -10.79 -20.24
CA THR A 266 -4.03 -11.43 -18.97
C THR A 266 -2.98 -11.13 -17.89
N ALA A 267 -3.33 -11.31 -16.60
CA ALA A 267 -2.39 -11.20 -15.49
C ALA A 267 -1.21 -12.15 -15.66
N LYS A 268 -1.50 -13.39 -16.09
CA LYS A 268 -0.48 -14.42 -16.34
C LYS A 268 0.51 -14.00 -17.42
N GLU A 269 0.04 -13.50 -18.56
CA GLU A 269 0.91 -13.03 -19.65
C GLU A 269 1.77 -11.84 -19.20
N ALA A 270 1.23 -10.90 -18.45
CA ALA A 270 1.98 -9.77 -17.89
C ALA A 270 3.10 -10.23 -16.96
N LEU A 271 2.80 -11.16 -16.05
CA LEU A 271 3.77 -11.69 -15.09
C LEU A 271 4.78 -12.66 -15.71
N ASP A 272 4.41 -13.44 -16.74
CA ASP A 272 5.35 -14.27 -17.49
C ASP A 272 6.36 -13.40 -18.26
N ALA A 273 5.89 -12.33 -18.89
CA ALA A 273 6.77 -11.37 -19.55
C ALA A 273 7.69 -10.66 -18.54
N LEU A 274 7.17 -10.31 -17.34
CA LEU A 274 7.97 -9.74 -16.27
C LEU A 274 9.05 -10.71 -15.77
N ALA A 275 8.72 -11.99 -15.57
CA ALA A 275 9.67 -13.01 -15.18
C ALA A 275 10.81 -13.14 -16.20
N ALA A 276 10.49 -13.09 -17.49
CA ALA A 276 11.48 -13.13 -18.56
C ALA A 276 12.40 -11.89 -18.53
N ASP A 277 11.85 -10.69 -18.33
CA ASP A 277 12.63 -9.45 -18.25
C ASP A 277 13.57 -9.46 -17.03
N TRP A 278 13.07 -9.85 -15.86
CA TRP A 278 13.87 -9.89 -14.63
C TRP A 278 14.97 -10.96 -14.69
N ASN A 279 14.68 -12.14 -15.26
CA ASN A 279 15.72 -13.15 -15.53
C ASN A 279 16.81 -12.60 -16.45
N ALA A 280 16.45 -11.88 -17.51
CA ALA A 280 17.42 -11.27 -18.42
C ALA A 280 18.27 -10.21 -17.70
N THR A 281 17.67 -9.40 -16.84
CA THR A 281 18.36 -8.41 -16.01
C THR A 281 19.34 -9.07 -15.05
N PHE A 282 18.93 -10.07 -14.28
CA PHE A 282 19.81 -10.77 -13.36
C PHE A 282 20.95 -11.51 -14.07
N LYS A 283 20.68 -12.11 -15.23
CA LYS A 283 21.73 -12.71 -16.07
C LYS A 283 22.75 -11.67 -16.58
N LYS A 284 22.28 -10.50 -17.02
CA LYS A 284 23.11 -9.36 -17.45
C LYS A 284 24.09 -8.93 -16.35
N TYR A 285 23.68 -8.99 -15.11
CA TYR A 285 24.49 -8.61 -13.95
C TYR A 285 25.16 -9.79 -13.23
N ASN A 286 25.18 -10.97 -13.86
CA ASN A 286 25.83 -12.21 -13.34
C ASN A 286 25.33 -12.59 -11.93
N ARG A 287 24.02 -12.50 -11.69
CA ARG A 287 23.42 -12.90 -10.40
C ARG A 287 23.15 -14.40 -10.30
N HIS A 288 23.08 -15.10 -11.42
CA HIS A 288 22.97 -16.57 -11.55
C HIS A 288 23.54 -17.09 -12.89
#